data_c7367436dd23f0990c9dac0c0f435703
#
_entry.id   c7367436dd23f0990c9dac0c0f435703
#
_cell.length_a   1.000
_cell.length_b   1.000
_cell.length_c   1.000
_cell.angle_alpha   90.00
_cell.angle_beta   90.00
_cell.angle_gamma   90.00
#
_symmetry.space_group_name_H-M   'P 1'
#
loop_
_entity.id
_entity.type
_entity.pdbx_description
1 polymer ?
#
loop_
_entity_poly.entity_id
_entity_poly.type
_entity_poly.pdbx_seq_one_letter_code
_entity_poly.pdbx_strand_id
1 'polypeptide(L)'
;MEIKSVKSFRLVKSEDLNHHGTLFAGRTAEWFVESGFIAASLYINPKHLICVNIHGMHFIKPVRLGQTVCFDSKVIHTGNSSIITYTRVSVADDVDNSVVDGFITYLFVDDNTKPKKHGITLELDTTEDIELNAIAQGLKDSVWKI
;
A
#
# COMPACT_ATOMS: atom_id res chain seq x y z
N MET A 1 17.20 0.89 -7.63
CA MET A 1 16.70 -0.43 -7.21
C MET A 1 15.49 -0.82 -8.03
N GLU A 2 15.43 -2.07 -8.40
CA GLU A 2 14.28 -2.61 -9.12
C GLU A 2 13.02 -2.60 -8.24
N ILE A 3 11.88 -2.26 -8.85
CA ILE A 3 10.59 -2.33 -8.16
C ILE A 3 10.15 -3.78 -8.06
N LYS A 4 9.86 -4.21 -6.83
CA LYS A 4 9.38 -5.57 -6.53
C LYS A 4 7.99 -5.50 -5.97
N SER A 5 7.08 -6.29 -6.53
CA SER A 5 5.74 -6.43 -5.96
C SER A 5 5.69 -7.60 -4.97
N VAL A 6 4.88 -7.45 -3.95
CA VAL A 6 4.61 -8.48 -2.94
C VAL A 6 3.12 -8.74 -2.94
N LYS A 7 2.77 -10.02 -3.03
CA LYS A 7 1.38 -10.46 -2.96
C LYS A 7 1.12 -11.15 -1.64
N SER A 8 0.01 -10.81 -1.02
CA SER A 8 -0.52 -11.53 0.14
C SER A 8 -1.99 -11.84 -0.08
N PHE A 9 -2.45 -12.92 0.52
CA PHE A 9 -3.80 -13.44 0.31
C PHE A 9 -4.51 -13.57 1.65
N ARG A 10 -5.80 -13.23 1.68
CA ARG A 10 -6.65 -13.38 2.85
C ARG A 10 -7.97 -14.04 2.44
N LEU A 11 -8.39 -15.04 3.21
CA LEU A 11 -9.71 -15.62 3.08
C LEU A 11 -10.68 -14.76 3.90
N VAL A 12 -11.79 -14.35 3.29
CA VAL A 12 -12.83 -13.60 3.99
C VAL A 12 -13.69 -14.56 4.80
N LYS A 13 -13.62 -14.45 6.12
CA LYS A 13 -14.36 -15.25 7.07
C LYS A 13 -15.52 -14.45 7.67
N SER A 14 -16.45 -15.11 8.34
CA SER A 14 -17.61 -14.46 8.95
C SER A 14 -17.23 -13.34 9.93
N GLU A 15 -16.12 -13.49 10.65
CA GLU A 15 -15.59 -12.48 11.58
C GLU A 15 -15.07 -11.21 10.87
N ASP A 16 -14.86 -11.28 9.56
CA ASP A 16 -14.36 -10.16 8.77
C ASP A 16 -15.47 -9.32 8.15
N LEU A 17 -16.72 -9.70 8.35
CA LEU A 17 -17.86 -9.08 7.70
C LEU A 17 -18.40 -7.88 8.49
N ASN A 18 -18.96 -6.92 7.75
CA ASN A 18 -19.71 -5.81 8.30
C ASN A 18 -21.19 -6.18 8.48
N HIS A 19 -22.01 -5.23 8.91
CA HIS A 19 -23.45 -5.40 9.12
C HIS A 19 -24.25 -5.67 7.83
N HIS A 20 -23.65 -5.43 6.65
CA HIS A 20 -24.26 -5.76 5.35
C HIS A 20 -23.90 -7.16 4.86
N GLY A 21 -23.07 -7.90 5.60
CA GLY A 21 -22.62 -9.23 5.18
C GLY A 21 -21.52 -9.21 4.12
N THR A 22 -20.80 -8.10 3.97
CA THR A 22 -19.64 -7.98 3.09
C THR A 22 -18.40 -7.62 3.90
N LEU A 23 -17.21 -7.76 3.29
CA LEU A 23 -15.95 -7.48 3.97
C LEU A 23 -15.95 -6.07 4.57
N PHE A 24 -15.67 -6.00 5.87
CA PHE A 24 -15.64 -4.73 6.60
C PHE A 24 -14.48 -3.86 6.13
N ALA A 25 -14.78 -2.59 5.82
CA ALA A 25 -13.77 -1.63 5.35
C ALA A 25 -12.58 -1.50 6.30
N GLY A 26 -12.82 -1.51 7.61
CA GLY A 26 -11.76 -1.45 8.61
C GLY A 26 -10.82 -2.66 8.56
N ARG A 27 -11.37 -3.85 8.29
CA ARG A 27 -10.56 -5.06 8.12
C ARG A 27 -9.73 -4.98 6.85
N THR A 28 -10.33 -4.51 5.77
CA THR A 28 -9.59 -4.26 4.52
C THR A 28 -8.46 -3.28 4.76
N ALA A 29 -8.70 -2.21 5.52
CA ALA A 29 -7.69 -1.21 5.84
C ALA A 29 -6.51 -1.80 6.63
N GLU A 30 -6.77 -2.68 7.61
CA GLU A 30 -5.71 -3.39 8.34
C GLU A 30 -4.79 -4.16 7.39
N TRP A 31 -5.38 -4.98 6.55
CA TRP A 31 -4.64 -5.80 5.60
C TRP A 31 -3.92 -4.97 4.54
N PHE A 32 -4.55 -3.87 4.13
CA PHE A 32 -4.00 -2.92 3.16
C PHE A 32 -2.72 -2.26 3.70
N VAL A 33 -2.77 -1.74 4.92
CA VAL A 33 -1.61 -1.10 5.57
C VAL A 33 -0.50 -2.11 5.81
N GLU A 34 -0.85 -3.31 6.28
CA GLU A 34 0.13 -4.38 6.49
C GLU A 34 0.82 -4.78 5.19
N SER A 35 0.06 -4.92 4.11
CA SER A 35 0.61 -5.27 2.79
C SER A 35 1.60 -4.22 2.29
N GLY A 36 1.25 -2.94 2.39
CA GLY A 36 2.15 -1.84 2.03
C GLY A 36 3.41 -1.82 2.89
N PHE A 37 3.26 -2.07 4.19
CA PHE A 37 4.37 -2.14 5.12
C PHE A 37 5.35 -3.28 4.75
N ILE A 38 4.82 -4.43 4.37
CA ILE A 38 5.63 -5.57 3.93
C ILE A 38 6.42 -5.19 2.68
N ALA A 39 5.79 -4.54 1.71
CA ALA A 39 6.48 -4.10 0.49
C ALA A 39 7.63 -3.12 0.79
N ALA A 40 7.40 -2.15 1.67
CA ALA A 40 8.45 -1.22 2.10
C ALA A 40 9.58 -1.93 2.86
N SER A 41 9.24 -2.98 3.61
CA SER A 41 10.19 -3.77 4.40
C SER A 41 11.17 -4.58 3.55
N LEU A 42 10.92 -4.72 2.25
CA LEU A 42 11.90 -5.33 1.34
C LEU A 42 13.15 -4.48 1.18
N TYR A 43 13.05 -3.19 1.42
CA TYR A 43 14.14 -2.21 1.19
C TYR A 43 14.72 -1.67 2.49
N ILE A 44 13.93 -1.63 3.56
CA ILE A 44 14.28 -1.01 4.83
C ILE A 44 13.85 -1.91 5.95
N ASN A 45 14.67 -2.01 7.01
CA ASN A 45 14.30 -2.75 8.21
C ASN A 45 12.99 -2.17 8.79
N PRO A 46 11.98 -3.00 9.03
CA PRO A 46 10.67 -2.54 9.53
C PRO A 46 10.75 -1.80 10.87
N LYS A 47 11.78 -2.03 11.67
CA LYS A 47 12.04 -1.29 12.92
C LYS A 47 12.14 0.21 12.67
N HIS A 48 12.59 0.62 11.48
CA HIS A 48 12.82 2.02 11.12
C HIS A 48 11.76 2.60 10.20
N LEU A 49 10.64 1.91 10.03
CA LEU A 49 9.52 2.37 9.20
C LEU A 49 8.31 2.72 10.05
N ILE A 50 7.74 3.89 9.80
CA ILE A 50 6.46 4.28 10.39
C ILE A 50 5.49 4.70 9.29
N CYS A 51 4.22 4.36 9.46
CA CYS A 51 3.15 4.83 8.57
C CYS A 51 2.76 6.24 8.98
N VAL A 52 2.79 7.18 8.03
CA VAL A 52 2.45 8.58 8.34
C VAL A 52 1.22 9.07 7.60
N ASN A 53 0.80 8.43 6.50
CA ASN A 53 -0.37 8.86 5.77
C ASN A 53 -0.93 7.75 4.90
N ILE A 54 -2.24 7.58 4.93
CA ILE A 54 -2.98 6.72 4.01
C ILE A 54 -3.69 7.66 3.03
N HIS A 55 -3.29 7.62 1.75
CA HIS A 55 -3.79 8.52 0.71
C HIS A 55 -5.02 7.95 0.01
N GLY A 56 -6.07 7.77 0.77
CA GLY A 56 -7.31 7.26 0.23
C GLY A 56 -7.28 5.77 -0.10
N MET A 57 -8.35 5.11 0.25
CA MET A 57 -8.65 3.77 -0.20
C MET A 57 -9.94 3.88 -1.00
N HIS A 58 -9.87 3.56 -2.29
CA HIS A 58 -11.01 3.61 -3.17
C HIS A 58 -11.71 2.26 -3.16
N PHE A 59 -12.88 2.18 -2.56
CA PHE A 59 -13.70 0.97 -2.53
C PHE A 59 -14.60 0.93 -3.77
N ILE A 60 -14.29 0.02 -4.69
CA ILE A 60 -14.92 -0.04 -6.00
C ILE A 60 -16.13 -0.96 -5.98
N LYS A 61 -16.00 -2.12 -5.33
CA LYS A 61 -17.10 -3.06 -5.17
C LYS A 61 -16.93 -3.91 -3.90
N PRO A 62 -18.05 -4.45 -3.34
CA PRO A 62 -17.98 -5.26 -2.13
C PRO A 62 -17.32 -6.61 -2.37
N VAL A 63 -16.70 -7.13 -1.31
CA VAL A 63 -16.14 -8.49 -1.27
C VAL A 63 -17.01 -9.32 -0.33
N ARG A 64 -17.23 -10.58 -0.70
CA ARG A 64 -18.19 -11.45 -0.03
C ARG A 64 -17.52 -12.54 0.79
N LEU A 65 -18.28 -13.09 1.73
CA LEU A 65 -17.87 -14.25 2.51
C LEU A 65 -17.36 -15.38 1.60
N GLY A 66 -16.24 -15.96 1.98
CA GLY A 66 -15.64 -17.10 1.28
C GLY A 66 -14.76 -16.72 0.09
N GLN A 67 -14.75 -15.47 -0.31
CA GLN A 67 -13.82 -15.03 -1.35
C GLN A 67 -12.42 -14.87 -0.77
N THR A 68 -11.41 -15.11 -1.60
CA THR A 68 -10.02 -14.83 -1.27
C THR A 68 -9.60 -13.52 -1.92
N VAL A 69 -9.08 -12.59 -1.13
CA VAL A 69 -8.57 -11.32 -1.63
C VAL A 69 -7.06 -11.36 -1.75
N CYS A 70 -6.56 -10.78 -2.84
CA CYS A 70 -5.13 -10.61 -3.10
C CYS A 70 -4.75 -9.16 -2.93
N PHE A 71 -3.75 -8.91 -2.09
CA PHE A 71 -3.14 -7.59 -1.90
C PHE A 71 -1.81 -7.59 -2.64
N ASP A 72 -1.72 -6.80 -3.68
CA ASP A 72 -0.51 -6.66 -4.50
C ASP A 72 0.08 -5.29 -4.26
N SER A 73 1.21 -5.24 -3.55
CA SER A 73 1.84 -4.00 -3.09
C SER A 73 3.24 -3.85 -3.64
N LYS A 74 3.61 -2.60 -3.94
CA LYS A 74 4.96 -2.26 -4.36
C LYS A 74 5.32 -0.85 -3.91
N VAL A 75 6.60 -0.62 -3.67
CA VAL A 75 7.13 0.73 -3.46
C VAL A 75 7.16 1.42 -4.82
N ILE A 76 6.53 2.57 -4.94
CA ILE A 76 6.37 3.25 -6.22
C ILE A 76 6.99 4.65 -6.26
N HIS A 77 7.35 5.20 -5.11
CA HIS A 77 7.96 6.52 -5.00
C HIS A 77 8.87 6.58 -3.78
N THR A 78 10.00 7.24 -3.91
CA THR A 78 10.92 7.50 -2.79
C THR A 78 11.30 8.98 -2.77
N GLY A 79 11.15 9.60 -1.60
CA GLY A 79 11.73 10.91 -1.29
C GLY A 79 13.07 10.72 -0.58
N ASN A 80 13.54 11.71 0.17
CA ASN A 80 14.76 11.57 0.96
C ASN A 80 14.59 10.57 2.11
N SER A 81 13.53 10.71 2.88
CA SER A 81 13.20 9.84 4.01
C SER A 81 11.87 9.12 3.83
N SER A 82 11.07 9.51 2.85
CA SER A 82 9.75 8.93 2.61
C SER A 82 9.78 7.80 1.59
N ILE A 83 8.84 6.87 1.75
CA ILE A 83 8.57 5.80 0.81
C ILE A 83 7.06 5.77 0.63
N ILE A 84 6.60 5.74 -0.62
CA ILE A 84 5.18 5.61 -0.92
C ILE A 84 4.96 4.27 -1.59
N THR A 85 4.04 3.49 -1.05
CA THR A 85 3.61 2.22 -1.63
C THR A 85 2.29 2.40 -2.35
N TYR A 86 2.11 1.63 -3.40
CA TYR A 86 0.82 1.45 -4.06
C TYR A 86 0.35 0.03 -3.81
N THR A 87 -0.90 -0.13 -3.39
CA THR A 87 -1.51 -1.43 -3.18
C THR A 87 -2.77 -1.54 -4.01
N ARG A 88 -2.86 -2.61 -4.76
CA ARG A 88 -4.04 -2.98 -5.53
C ARG A 88 -4.62 -4.25 -4.93
N VAL A 89 -5.91 -4.22 -4.64
CA VAL A 89 -6.62 -5.35 -4.04
C VAL A 89 -7.59 -5.91 -5.07
N SER A 90 -7.57 -7.21 -5.27
CA SER A 90 -8.48 -7.91 -6.17
C SER A 90 -8.96 -9.20 -5.52
N VAL A 91 -10.05 -9.75 -6.04
CA VAL A 91 -10.48 -11.11 -5.67
C VAL A 91 -9.65 -12.10 -6.49
N ALA A 92 -9.21 -13.19 -5.88
CA ALA A 92 -8.24 -14.12 -6.48
C ALA A 92 -8.71 -14.74 -7.80
N ASP A 93 -10.01 -14.90 -8.00
CA ASP A 93 -10.57 -15.44 -9.25
C ASP A 93 -10.91 -14.35 -10.29
N ASP A 94 -10.61 -13.09 -9.99
CA ASP A 94 -10.87 -11.94 -10.86
C ASP A 94 -9.76 -10.89 -10.70
N VAL A 95 -8.53 -11.29 -10.97
CA VAL A 95 -7.32 -10.49 -10.69
C VAL A 95 -7.22 -9.23 -11.56
N ASP A 96 -7.90 -9.19 -12.69
CA ASP A 96 -7.83 -8.05 -13.61
C ASP A 96 -8.68 -6.86 -13.15
N ASN A 97 -9.61 -7.09 -12.23
CA ASN A 97 -10.50 -6.05 -11.71
C ASN A 97 -10.20 -5.76 -10.26
N SER A 98 -9.71 -4.57 -9.96
CA SER A 98 -9.48 -4.19 -8.56
C SER A 98 -10.78 -3.91 -7.83
N VAL A 99 -10.82 -4.27 -6.55
CA VAL A 99 -11.93 -3.97 -5.65
C VAL A 99 -11.59 -2.79 -4.74
N VAL A 100 -10.31 -2.59 -4.47
CA VAL A 100 -9.77 -1.46 -3.70
C VAL A 100 -8.39 -1.13 -4.24
N ASP A 101 -8.02 0.13 -4.26
CA ASP A 101 -6.63 0.54 -4.46
C ASP A 101 -6.31 1.80 -3.67
N GLY A 102 -5.03 2.11 -3.53
CA GLY A 102 -4.60 3.30 -2.83
C GLY A 102 -3.10 3.36 -2.59
N PHE A 103 -2.70 4.44 -1.94
CA PHE A 103 -1.29 4.75 -1.66
C PHE A 103 -1.10 4.99 -0.17
N ILE A 104 0.07 4.62 0.32
CA ILE A 104 0.47 4.87 1.72
C ILE A 104 1.86 5.45 1.74
N THR A 105 2.06 6.48 2.57
CA THR A 105 3.38 7.04 2.83
C THR A 105 3.92 6.49 4.15
N TYR A 106 5.13 5.95 4.08
CA TYR A 106 5.94 5.54 5.22
C TYR A 106 7.15 6.45 5.32
N LEU A 107 7.66 6.60 6.53
CA LEU A 107 8.87 7.37 6.79
C LEU A 107 9.96 6.45 7.32
N PHE A 108 11.18 6.65 6.80
CA PHE A 108 12.38 6.04 7.37
C PHE A 108 12.86 6.91 8.53
N VAL A 109 12.99 6.31 9.70
CA VAL A 109 13.35 7.02 10.94
C VAL A 109 14.50 6.34 11.65
N ASP A 110 15.21 7.12 12.48
CA ASP A 110 16.22 6.60 13.39
C ASP A 110 15.59 6.02 14.67
N ASP A 111 16.42 5.60 15.61
CA ASP A 111 15.95 5.01 16.89
C ASP A 111 15.15 6.00 17.74
N ASN A 112 15.24 7.30 17.47
CA ASN A 112 14.51 8.36 18.16
C ASN A 112 13.29 8.85 17.35
N THR A 113 12.86 8.08 16.34
CA THR A 113 11.75 8.40 15.43
C THR A 113 11.93 9.69 14.64
N LYS A 114 13.19 10.11 14.44
CA LYS A 114 13.51 11.25 13.59
C LYS A 114 13.72 10.82 12.14
N PRO A 115 13.18 11.58 11.16
CA PRO A 115 13.38 11.28 9.75
C PRO A 115 14.87 11.16 9.39
N LYS A 116 15.18 10.14 8.60
CA LYS A 116 16.55 9.83 8.18
C LYS A 116 16.55 9.52 6.68
N LYS A 117 17.63 9.88 5.99
CA LYS A 117 17.77 9.58 4.57
C LYS A 117 18.01 8.09 4.36
N HIS A 118 17.21 7.46 3.50
CA HIS A 118 17.34 6.02 3.20
C HIS A 118 18.26 5.73 2.02
N GLY A 119 18.53 6.72 1.16
CA GLY A 119 19.43 6.53 0.02
C GLY A 119 18.90 5.63 -1.09
N ILE A 120 17.61 5.34 -1.11
CA ILE A 120 17.00 4.43 -2.09
C ILE A 120 16.54 5.21 -3.31
N THR A 121 16.94 4.75 -4.50
CA THR A 121 16.47 5.27 -5.78
C THR A 121 15.80 4.13 -6.55
N LEU A 122 14.60 4.37 -7.07
CA LEU A 122 13.85 3.38 -7.83
C LEU A 122 14.11 3.50 -9.32
N GLU A 123 14.09 2.36 -10.00
CA GLU A 123 14.13 2.28 -11.46
C GLU A 123 12.67 2.12 -11.95
N LEU A 124 12.21 3.09 -12.75
CA LEU A 124 10.86 3.11 -13.29
C LEU A 124 10.89 2.57 -14.73
N ASP A 125 10.65 1.27 -14.90
CA ASP A 125 10.84 0.60 -16.18
C ASP A 125 9.54 0.46 -16.99
N THR A 126 8.39 0.48 -16.35
CA THR A 126 7.10 0.30 -17.03
C THR A 126 6.31 1.59 -17.08
N THR A 127 5.41 1.70 -18.08
CA THR A 127 4.49 2.83 -18.19
C THR A 127 3.62 2.94 -16.94
N GLU A 128 3.13 1.81 -16.41
CA GLU A 128 2.33 1.78 -15.19
C GLU A 128 3.10 2.36 -14.00
N ASP A 129 4.35 1.95 -13.81
CA ASP A 129 5.17 2.44 -12.70
C ASP A 129 5.45 3.93 -12.81
N ILE A 130 5.70 4.42 -14.03
CA ILE A 130 5.91 5.85 -14.28
C ILE A 130 4.66 6.65 -13.93
N GLU A 131 3.48 6.17 -14.34
CA GLU A 131 2.20 6.83 -14.04
C GLU A 131 1.91 6.83 -12.54
N LEU A 132 2.09 5.69 -11.87
CA LEU A 132 1.88 5.57 -10.43
C LEU A 132 2.85 6.44 -9.64
N ASN A 133 4.09 6.50 -10.07
CA ASN A 133 5.09 7.38 -9.45
C ASN A 133 4.68 8.85 -9.54
N ALA A 134 4.17 9.29 -10.69
CA ALA A 134 3.71 10.66 -10.89
C ALA A 134 2.52 10.99 -9.98
N ILE A 135 1.57 10.06 -9.84
CA ILE A 135 0.43 10.23 -8.92
C ILE A 135 0.94 10.35 -7.48
N ALA A 136 1.86 9.47 -7.07
CA ALA A 136 2.44 9.48 -5.73
C ALA A 136 3.16 10.80 -5.44
N GLN A 137 3.91 11.33 -6.40
CA GLN A 137 4.58 12.62 -6.25
C GLN A 137 3.56 13.74 -6.00
N GLY A 138 2.45 13.75 -6.74
CA GLY A 138 1.37 14.72 -6.55
C GLY A 138 0.73 14.61 -5.18
N LEU A 139 0.52 13.40 -4.68
CA LEU A 139 -0.02 13.16 -3.33
C LEU A 139 0.93 13.69 -2.25
N LYS A 140 2.23 13.44 -2.40
CA LYS A 140 3.25 13.94 -1.48
C LYS A 140 3.21 15.47 -1.43
N ASP A 141 3.17 16.13 -2.57
CA ASP A 141 3.19 17.58 -2.66
C ASP A 141 1.93 18.22 -2.07
N SER A 142 0.78 17.55 -2.16
CA SER A 142 -0.49 18.09 -1.68
C SER A 142 -0.66 18.01 -0.17
N VAL A 143 -0.04 17.02 0.48
CA VAL A 143 -0.27 16.71 1.91
C VAL A 143 0.57 17.57 2.84
N TRP A 144 1.76 18.00 2.43
CA TRP A 144 2.74 18.64 3.31
C TRP A 144 2.84 20.16 3.15
N LYS A 145 1.73 20.80 2.78
CA LYS A 145 1.63 22.26 2.74
C LYS A 145 1.10 22.85 4.04
N ILE A 146 1.44 22.23 5.13
CA ILE A 146 1.04 22.76 6.43
C ILE A 146 2.17 23.62 6.98
#